data_6ae63f6a4dd59713f8f043a9c67bea5a
#
_entry.id   6ae63f6a4dd59713f8f043a9c67bea5a
#
_cell.length_a   1.000
_cell.length_b   1.000
_cell.length_c   1.000
_cell.angle_alpha   90.00
_cell.angle_beta   90.00
_cell.angle_gamma   90.00
#
_symmetry.space_group_name_H-M   'P 1'
#
loop_
_entity.id
_entity.type
_entity.pdbx_description
1 polymer ?
#
loop_
_entity_poly.entity_id
_entity_poly.type
_entity_poly.pdbx_seq_one_letter_code
_entity_poly.pdbx_strand_id
1 'polypeptide(L)'
;MNILYLAPIVGVLALLFAFFKASFVSKQDAGNERMKEISSYISEGAMAFLTREYKALVVFVILLAIILAVGLKSIPTAICFVVGAIFSVAAGYVGMKVATKANVRTTNAAWKSGLGKALDVAFSGGVVMGMCVVGLGIIGITCAYFFTEGQTEIITGFSLGASSIALFARVGGGIYTKAADVGADLVGKVEAGIPEDDPRNPAVIADNVGDNVGDVAGMGADLFESYVGALLSVITLGVVAYGDDGVKFGLLVATVGI
;
A
#
# COMPACT_ATOMS: atom_id res chain seq x y z
N MET A 1 7.73 -28.23 -15.18
CA MET A 1 7.66 -26.78 -14.91
C MET A 1 8.24 -26.56 -13.51
N ASN A 2 9.26 -25.72 -13.39
CA ASN A 2 9.85 -25.47 -12.07
C ASN A 2 8.77 -24.77 -11.22
N ILE A 3 8.47 -25.31 -10.03
CA ILE A 3 7.40 -24.85 -9.14
C ILE A 3 7.57 -23.35 -8.76
N LEU A 4 8.80 -22.85 -8.82
CA LEU A 4 9.13 -21.44 -8.61
C LEU A 4 8.45 -20.49 -9.61
N TYR A 5 8.14 -20.92 -10.84
CA TYR A 5 7.42 -20.09 -11.81
C TYR A 5 5.93 -19.92 -11.48
N LEU A 6 5.39 -20.75 -10.58
CA LEU A 6 4.00 -20.61 -10.14
C LEU A 6 3.79 -19.31 -9.34
N ALA A 7 4.76 -18.93 -8.51
CA ALA A 7 4.67 -17.76 -7.65
C ALA A 7 4.43 -16.43 -8.43
N PRO A 8 5.23 -16.06 -9.42
CA PRO A 8 4.96 -14.84 -10.19
C PRO A 8 3.69 -14.94 -11.03
N ILE A 9 3.30 -16.14 -11.50
CA ILE A 9 2.03 -16.32 -12.23
C ILE A 9 0.84 -15.99 -11.33
N VAL A 10 0.82 -16.52 -10.09
CA VAL A 10 -0.25 -16.23 -9.14
C VAL A 10 -0.22 -14.76 -8.71
N GLY A 11 0.97 -14.17 -8.56
CA GLY A 11 1.11 -12.73 -8.33
C GLY A 11 0.47 -11.89 -9.45
N VAL A 12 0.65 -12.26 -10.71
CA VAL A 12 -0.02 -11.61 -11.85
C VAL A 12 -1.54 -11.81 -11.79
N LEU A 13 -2.02 -13.01 -11.44
CA LEU A 13 -3.45 -13.26 -11.26
C LEU A 13 -4.05 -12.41 -10.14
N ALA A 14 -3.32 -12.21 -9.03
CA ALA A 14 -3.73 -11.31 -7.94
C ALA A 14 -3.87 -9.86 -8.44
N LEU A 15 -2.92 -9.37 -9.24
CA LEU A 15 -3.00 -8.02 -9.83
C LEU A 15 -4.15 -7.89 -10.84
N LEU A 16 -4.42 -8.91 -11.63
CA LEU A 16 -5.58 -8.94 -12.53
C LEU A 16 -6.90 -8.90 -11.75
N PHE A 17 -6.96 -9.64 -10.63
CA PHE A 17 -8.12 -9.60 -9.74
C PHE A 17 -8.28 -8.23 -9.06
N ALA A 18 -7.17 -7.60 -8.62
CA ALA A 18 -7.17 -6.23 -8.13
C ALA A 18 -7.73 -5.25 -9.16
N PHE A 19 -7.30 -5.36 -10.43
CA PHE A 19 -7.82 -4.55 -11.52
C PHE A 19 -9.32 -4.76 -11.76
N PHE A 20 -9.78 -6.01 -11.72
CA PHE A 20 -11.20 -6.32 -11.82
C PHE A 20 -12.02 -5.68 -10.69
N LYS A 21 -11.55 -5.78 -9.45
CA LYS A 21 -12.17 -5.17 -8.27
C LYS A 21 -12.14 -3.64 -8.31
N ALA A 22 -11.04 -3.03 -8.75
CA ALA A 22 -10.96 -1.58 -8.96
C ALA A 22 -11.95 -1.09 -10.02
N SER A 23 -12.11 -1.85 -11.11
CA SER A 23 -13.12 -1.58 -12.13
C SER A 23 -14.54 -1.70 -11.58
N PHE A 24 -14.82 -2.73 -10.76
CA PHE A 24 -16.10 -2.89 -10.08
C PHE A 24 -16.42 -1.68 -9.20
N VAL A 25 -15.49 -1.26 -8.34
CA VAL A 25 -15.66 -0.07 -7.48
C VAL A 25 -15.93 1.18 -8.33
N SER A 26 -15.16 1.38 -9.40
CA SER A 26 -15.28 2.57 -10.24
C SER A 26 -16.63 2.67 -10.97
N LYS A 27 -17.31 1.55 -11.20
CA LYS A 27 -18.64 1.48 -11.84
C LYS A 27 -19.81 1.72 -10.89
N GLN A 28 -19.57 1.69 -9.56
CA GLN A 28 -20.61 1.99 -8.60
C GLN A 28 -20.99 3.46 -8.63
N ASP A 29 -22.26 3.76 -8.34
CA ASP A 29 -22.79 5.13 -8.31
C ASP A 29 -22.13 5.93 -7.17
N ALA A 30 -21.58 7.10 -7.50
CA ALA A 30 -20.94 8.01 -6.56
C ALA A 30 -21.93 8.96 -5.84
N GLY A 31 -23.23 8.83 -6.10
CA GLY A 31 -24.25 9.62 -5.43
C GLY A 31 -24.52 10.97 -6.09
N ASN A 32 -25.01 11.91 -5.28
CA ASN A 32 -25.39 13.24 -5.75
C ASN A 32 -24.18 14.17 -5.97
N GLU A 33 -24.42 15.35 -6.54
CA GLU A 33 -23.34 16.29 -6.87
C GLU A 33 -22.54 16.75 -5.64
N ARG A 34 -23.19 16.94 -4.50
CA ARG A 34 -22.53 17.33 -3.25
C ARG A 34 -21.59 16.23 -2.73
N MET A 35 -22.01 14.96 -2.81
CA MET A 35 -21.16 13.81 -2.47
C MET A 35 -19.92 13.73 -3.36
N LYS A 36 -20.10 13.95 -4.66
CA LYS A 36 -18.98 13.95 -5.63
C LYS A 36 -18.01 15.10 -5.36
N GLU A 37 -18.54 16.30 -5.07
CA GLU A 37 -17.76 17.49 -4.74
C GLU A 37 -16.87 17.23 -3.50
N ILE A 38 -17.44 16.77 -2.38
CA ILE A 38 -16.69 16.45 -1.17
C ILE A 38 -15.65 15.36 -1.42
N SER A 39 -16.02 14.30 -2.13
CA SER A 39 -15.10 13.24 -2.53
C SER A 39 -13.92 13.74 -3.37
N SER A 40 -14.16 14.77 -4.22
CA SER A 40 -13.08 15.37 -5.00
C SER A 40 -12.09 16.11 -4.12
N TYR A 41 -12.53 16.83 -3.11
CA TYR A 41 -11.65 17.52 -2.14
C TYR A 41 -10.81 16.54 -1.33
N ILE A 42 -11.41 15.45 -0.86
CA ILE A 42 -10.70 14.38 -0.14
C ILE A 42 -9.64 13.73 -1.05
N SER A 43 -10.01 13.42 -2.28
CA SER A 43 -9.08 12.84 -3.26
C SER A 43 -7.93 13.79 -3.62
N GLU A 44 -8.21 15.08 -3.77
CA GLU A 44 -7.20 16.12 -4.03
C GLU A 44 -6.22 16.21 -2.86
N GLY A 45 -6.70 16.30 -1.63
CA GLY A 45 -5.87 16.33 -0.43
C GLY A 45 -4.99 15.10 -0.28
N ALA A 46 -5.56 13.90 -0.48
CA ALA A 46 -4.83 12.64 -0.42
C ALA A 46 -3.72 12.56 -1.49
N MET A 47 -4.01 12.99 -2.72
CA MET A 47 -3.00 13.01 -3.79
C MET A 47 -1.94 14.10 -3.58
N ALA A 48 -2.29 15.23 -2.99
CA ALA A 48 -1.35 16.28 -2.63
C ALA A 48 -0.34 15.78 -1.58
N PHE A 49 -0.83 15.08 -0.55
CA PHE A 49 0.02 14.42 0.46
C PHE A 49 1.00 13.44 -0.20
N LEU A 50 0.50 12.45 -0.95
CA LEU A 50 1.36 11.46 -1.62
C LEU A 50 2.40 12.11 -2.54
N THR A 51 1.99 13.15 -3.28
CA THR A 51 2.91 13.86 -4.18
C THR A 51 4.05 14.53 -3.41
N ARG A 52 3.74 15.12 -2.26
CA ARG A 52 4.73 15.77 -1.40
C ARG A 52 5.68 14.78 -0.75
N GLU A 53 5.11 13.71 -0.21
CA GLU A 53 5.84 12.63 0.42
C GLU A 53 6.80 11.94 -0.57
N TYR A 54 6.31 11.53 -1.73
CA TYR A 54 7.12 10.83 -2.73
C TYR A 54 8.27 11.71 -3.27
N LYS A 55 8.09 13.02 -3.39
CA LYS A 55 9.19 13.94 -3.74
C LYS A 55 10.32 13.91 -2.72
N ALA A 56 10.01 13.84 -1.43
CA ALA A 56 11.02 13.72 -0.38
C ALA A 56 11.66 12.33 -0.39
N LEU A 57 10.84 11.28 -0.55
CA LEU A 57 11.31 9.90 -0.59
C LEU A 57 12.24 9.60 -1.77
N VAL A 58 12.01 10.19 -2.94
CA VAL A 58 12.92 10.03 -4.10
C VAL A 58 14.34 10.47 -3.74
N VAL A 59 14.50 11.61 -3.06
CA VAL A 59 15.82 12.08 -2.64
C VAL A 59 16.46 11.09 -1.66
N PHE A 60 15.71 10.62 -0.68
CA PHE A 60 16.17 9.63 0.29
C PHE A 60 16.59 8.31 -0.38
N VAL A 61 15.76 7.79 -1.29
CA VAL A 61 16.01 6.54 -2.02
C VAL A 61 17.27 6.64 -2.87
N ILE A 62 17.47 7.76 -3.58
CA ILE A 62 18.69 7.98 -4.37
C ILE A 62 19.93 8.00 -3.48
N LEU A 63 19.91 8.75 -2.39
CA LEU A 63 21.04 8.84 -1.47
C LEU A 63 21.38 7.47 -0.86
N LEU A 64 20.38 6.74 -0.38
CA LEU A 64 20.60 5.44 0.22
C LEU A 64 21.04 4.39 -0.81
N ALA A 65 20.52 4.44 -2.05
CA ALA A 65 20.97 3.57 -3.13
C ALA A 65 22.47 3.78 -3.44
N ILE A 66 22.94 5.04 -3.46
CA ILE A 66 24.37 5.36 -3.66
C ILE A 66 25.20 4.82 -2.48
N ILE A 67 24.74 5.00 -1.23
CA ILE A 67 25.42 4.49 -0.04
C ILE A 67 25.53 2.96 -0.09
N LEU A 68 24.46 2.27 -0.49
CA LEU A 68 24.47 0.80 -0.63
C LEU A 68 25.43 0.35 -1.76
N ALA A 69 25.40 1.00 -2.92
CA ALA A 69 26.24 0.66 -4.04
C ALA A 69 27.74 0.84 -3.72
N VAL A 70 28.09 1.94 -3.05
CA VAL A 70 29.48 2.28 -2.73
C VAL A 70 29.95 1.57 -1.44
N GLY A 71 29.13 1.59 -0.40
CA GLY A 71 29.47 1.06 0.94
C GLY A 71 29.53 -0.47 0.96
N LEU A 72 28.56 -1.15 0.35
CA LEU A 72 28.56 -2.61 0.22
C LEU A 72 29.30 -3.10 -1.03
N LYS A 73 29.75 -2.19 -1.90
CA LYS A 73 30.36 -2.53 -3.21
C LYS A 73 29.48 -3.49 -4.03
N SER A 74 28.15 -3.38 -3.89
CA SER A 74 27.16 -4.25 -4.52
C SER A 74 26.11 -3.43 -5.26
N ILE A 75 26.29 -3.26 -6.56
CA ILE A 75 25.30 -2.62 -7.44
C ILE A 75 24.00 -3.43 -7.47
N PRO A 76 23.99 -4.77 -7.54
CA PRO A 76 22.74 -5.55 -7.53
C PRO A 76 21.89 -5.30 -6.28
N THR A 77 22.50 -5.16 -5.10
CA THR A 77 21.76 -4.83 -3.85
C THR A 77 21.09 -3.47 -3.93
N ALA A 78 21.81 -2.47 -4.48
CA ALA A 78 21.22 -1.13 -4.68
C ALA A 78 20.08 -1.14 -5.71
N ILE A 79 20.16 -1.94 -6.76
CA ILE A 79 19.07 -2.12 -7.73
C ILE A 79 17.87 -2.78 -7.05
N CYS A 80 18.05 -3.86 -6.30
CA CYS A 80 17.00 -4.52 -5.54
C CYS A 80 16.33 -3.55 -4.57
N PHE A 81 17.10 -2.70 -3.87
CA PHE A 81 16.59 -1.67 -2.99
C PHE A 81 15.67 -0.68 -3.71
N VAL A 82 16.09 -0.14 -4.84
CA VAL A 82 15.28 0.79 -5.64
C VAL A 82 13.99 0.12 -6.14
N VAL A 83 14.08 -1.12 -6.62
CA VAL A 83 12.91 -1.87 -7.11
C VAL A 83 11.93 -2.13 -5.97
N GLY A 84 12.41 -2.51 -4.77
CA GLY A 84 11.58 -2.70 -3.59
C GLY A 84 10.84 -1.42 -3.18
N ALA A 85 11.55 -0.28 -3.19
CA ALA A 85 10.96 1.03 -2.93
C ALA A 85 9.87 1.38 -3.96
N ILE A 86 10.12 1.17 -5.25
CA ILE A 86 9.14 1.43 -6.33
C ILE A 86 7.89 0.56 -6.16
N PHE A 87 8.04 -0.71 -5.81
CA PHE A 87 6.89 -1.60 -5.63
C PHE A 87 6.05 -1.21 -4.42
N SER A 88 6.69 -0.79 -3.31
CA SER A 88 5.98 -0.29 -2.13
C SER A 88 5.18 0.98 -2.46
N VAL A 89 5.80 1.95 -3.14
CA VAL A 89 5.14 3.19 -3.62
C VAL A 89 3.98 2.86 -4.55
N ALA A 90 4.17 1.92 -5.49
CA ALA A 90 3.12 1.54 -6.45
C ALA A 90 1.90 0.92 -5.75
N ALA A 91 2.12 0.02 -4.77
CA ALA A 91 1.05 -0.56 -3.97
C ALA A 91 0.26 0.52 -3.21
N GLY A 92 0.96 1.41 -2.50
CA GLY A 92 0.34 2.51 -1.75
C GLY A 92 -0.44 3.48 -2.65
N TYR A 93 0.12 3.85 -3.79
CA TYR A 93 -0.53 4.75 -4.75
C TYR A 93 -1.82 4.17 -5.33
N VAL A 94 -1.78 2.91 -5.79
CA VAL A 94 -2.96 2.24 -6.34
C VAL A 94 -4.03 2.08 -5.27
N GLY A 95 -3.64 1.61 -4.06
CA GLY A 95 -4.53 1.47 -2.93
C GLY A 95 -5.25 2.77 -2.59
N MET A 96 -4.51 3.86 -2.39
CA MET A 96 -5.05 5.18 -2.10
C MET A 96 -6.03 5.68 -3.17
N LYS A 97 -5.65 5.54 -4.43
CA LYS A 97 -6.49 5.99 -5.55
C LYS A 97 -7.82 5.23 -5.66
N VAL A 98 -7.84 3.96 -5.27
CA VAL A 98 -9.08 3.17 -5.26
C VAL A 98 -9.87 3.40 -3.98
N ALA A 99 -9.23 3.51 -2.83
CA ALA A 99 -9.88 3.77 -1.55
C ALA A 99 -10.66 5.10 -1.56
N THR A 100 -10.03 6.19 -1.99
CA THR A 100 -10.71 7.50 -2.10
C THR A 100 -11.91 7.47 -3.04
N LYS A 101 -11.90 6.62 -4.07
CA LYS A 101 -13.07 6.40 -4.93
C LYS A 101 -14.13 5.51 -4.27
N ALA A 102 -13.70 4.54 -3.47
CA ALA A 102 -14.61 3.60 -2.79
C ALA A 102 -15.43 4.31 -1.71
N ASN A 103 -14.85 5.25 -0.97
CA ASN A 103 -15.48 5.92 0.18
C ASN A 103 -16.86 6.49 -0.16
N VAL A 104 -16.95 7.39 -1.15
CA VAL A 104 -18.22 8.01 -1.55
C VAL A 104 -19.22 6.99 -2.10
N ARG A 105 -18.74 5.95 -2.79
CA ARG A 105 -19.58 4.90 -3.35
C ARG A 105 -20.14 3.99 -2.28
N THR A 106 -19.36 3.72 -1.24
CA THR A 106 -19.78 3.00 -0.03
C THR A 106 -20.87 3.78 0.69
N THR A 107 -20.68 5.09 0.89
CA THR A 107 -21.67 5.98 1.50
C THR A 107 -22.97 6.00 0.70
N ASN A 108 -22.90 6.16 -0.62
CA ASN A 108 -24.09 6.15 -1.47
C ASN A 108 -24.78 4.78 -1.48
N ALA A 109 -24.02 3.68 -1.46
CA ALA A 109 -24.57 2.33 -1.38
C ALA A 109 -25.28 2.09 -0.03
N ALA A 110 -24.71 2.59 1.08
CA ALA A 110 -25.34 2.53 2.39
C ALA A 110 -26.67 3.27 2.41
N TRP A 111 -26.69 4.47 1.84
CA TRP A 111 -27.89 5.31 1.79
C TRP A 111 -29.01 4.71 0.92
N LYS A 112 -28.68 4.23 -0.28
CA LYS A 112 -29.67 3.73 -1.26
C LYS A 112 -30.05 2.27 -1.10
N SER A 113 -29.11 1.42 -0.69
CA SER A 113 -29.23 -0.04 -0.78
C SER A 113 -28.95 -0.78 0.53
N GLY A 114 -28.57 -0.05 1.57
CA GLY A 114 -28.33 -0.60 2.91
C GLY A 114 -26.94 -1.22 3.09
N LEU A 115 -26.73 -1.78 4.29
CA LEU A 115 -25.44 -2.21 4.81
C LEU A 115 -24.74 -3.28 3.93
N GLY A 116 -25.47 -4.27 3.43
CA GLY A 116 -24.89 -5.37 2.66
C GLY A 116 -24.18 -4.88 1.38
N LYS A 117 -24.81 -3.94 0.64
CA LYS A 117 -24.22 -3.36 -0.56
C LYS A 117 -23.06 -2.42 -0.25
N ALA A 118 -23.16 -1.66 0.84
CA ALA A 118 -22.08 -0.81 1.32
C ALA A 118 -20.83 -1.63 1.64
N LEU A 119 -20.98 -2.72 2.38
CA LEU A 119 -19.87 -3.63 2.71
C LEU A 119 -19.24 -4.25 1.46
N ASP A 120 -20.04 -4.68 0.47
CA ASP A 120 -19.51 -5.22 -0.79
C ASP A 120 -18.60 -4.21 -1.52
N VAL A 121 -19.00 -2.94 -1.56
CA VAL A 121 -18.20 -1.87 -2.16
C VAL A 121 -16.94 -1.58 -1.35
N ALA A 122 -17.06 -1.44 -0.02
CA ALA A 122 -15.96 -1.15 0.88
C ALA A 122 -14.90 -2.26 0.86
N PHE A 123 -15.31 -3.51 1.04
CA PHE A 123 -14.41 -4.67 0.95
C PHE A 123 -13.77 -4.80 -0.43
N SER A 124 -14.49 -4.50 -1.51
CA SER A 124 -13.90 -4.52 -2.85
C SER A 124 -12.80 -3.47 -2.99
N GLY A 125 -12.93 -2.29 -2.36
CA GLY A 125 -11.89 -1.28 -2.27
C GLY A 125 -10.65 -1.77 -1.52
N GLY A 126 -10.83 -2.35 -0.34
CA GLY A 126 -9.74 -2.91 0.48
C GLY A 126 -9.03 -4.08 -0.19
N VAL A 127 -9.78 -4.96 -0.86
CA VAL A 127 -9.22 -6.10 -1.64
C VAL A 127 -8.24 -5.61 -2.70
N VAL A 128 -8.47 -4.46 -3.34
CA VAL A 128 -7.52 -3.93 -4.34
C VAL A 128 -6.16 -3.69 -3.71
N MET A 129 -6.13 -3.04 -2.54
CA MET A 129 -4.88 -2.81 -1.82
C MET A 129 -4.21 -4.13 -1.41
N GLY A 130 -4.96 -5.05 -0.79
CA GLY A 130 -4.44 -6.34 -0.36
C GLY A 130 -3.84 -7.15 -1.51
N MET A 131 -4.54 -7.23 -2.65
CA MET A 131 -4.05 -7.94 -3.83
C MET A 131 -2.84 -7.25 -4.50
N CYS A 132 -2.76 -5.93 -4.44
CA CYS A 132 -1.55 -5.21 -4.87
C CYS A 132 -0.35 -5.54 -3.96
N VAL A 133 -0.55 -5.58 -2.65
CA VAL A 133 0.50 -5.93 -1.67
C VAL A 133 1.04 -7.33 -1.94
N VAL A 134 0.18 -8.33 -1.93
CA VAL A 134 0.62 -9.73 -2.08
C VAL A 134 1.12 -10.02 -3.50
N GLY A 135 0.46 -9.48 -4.52
CA GLY A 135 0.83 -9.68 -5.92
C GLY A 135 2.18 -9.06 -6.26
N LEU A 136 2.39 -7.77 -5.94
CA LEU A 136 3.66 -7.11 -6.16
C LEU A 136 4.77 -7.69 -5.26
N GLY A 137 4.46 -8.03 -4.02
CA GLY A 137 5.42 -8.63 -3.09
C GLY A 137 5.96 -9.96 -3.58
N ILE A 138 5.08 -10.90 -3.98
CA ILE A 138 5.51 -12.22 -4.45
C ILE A 138 6.23 -12.15 -5.81
N ILE A 139 5.75 -11.29 -6.73
CA ILE A 139 6.44 -11.03 -8.00
C ILE A 139 7.84 -10.44 -7.74
N GLY A 140 7.92 -9.40 -6.90
CA GLY A 140 9.17 -8.71 -6.62
C GLY A 140 10.23 -9.61 -6.01
N ILE A 141 9.88 -10.34 -4.96
CA ILE A 141 10.79 -11.29 -4.29
C ILE A 141 11.21 -12.40 -5.23
N THR A 142 10.28 -12.98 -5.98
CA THR A 142 10.61 -14.08 -6.90
C THR A 142 11.48 -13.61 -8.06
N CYS A 143 11.20 -12.44 -8.64
CA CYS A 143 12.04 -11.83 -9.66
C CYS A 143 13.43 -11.49 -9.11
N ALA A 144 13.52 -10.93 -7.90
CA ALA A 144 14.79 -10.67 -7.23
C ALA A 144 15.58 -11.97 -7.01
N TYR A 145 14.93 -13.06 -6.59
CA TYR A 145 15.53 -14.37 -6.41
C TYR A 145 16.13 -14.91 -7.73
N PHE A 146 15.40 -14.81 -8.83
CA PHE A 146 15.93 -15.22 -10.14
C PHE A 146 17.06 -14.32 -10.65
N PHE A 147 16.91 -13.01 -10.48
CA PHE A 147 17.92 -12.04 -10.91
C PHE A 147 19.25 -12.17 -10.17
N THR A 148 19.21 -12.57 -8.90
CA THR A 148 20.38 -12.70 -8.04
C THR A 148 20.90 -14.13 -7.93
N GLU A 149 20.37 -15.06 -8.74
CA GLU A 149 20.73 -16.49 -8.67
C GLU A 149 20.62 -17.07 -7.25
N GLY A 150 19.63 -16.60 -6.50
CA GLY A 150 19.36 -17.07 -5.15
C GLY A 150 20.22 -16.47 -4.04
N GLN A 151 21.03 -15.44 -4.33
CA GLN A 151 21.85 -14.77 -3.32
C GLN A 151 20.97 -13.92 -2.39
N THR A 152 20.60 -14.51 -1.24
CA THR A 152 19.68 -13.90 -0.27
C THR A 152 20.18 -12.57 0.29
N GLU A 153 21.49 -12.38 0.40
CA GLU A 153 22.12 -11.13 0.83
C GLU A 153 21.76 -9.97 -0.11
N ILE A 154 21.69 -10.22 -1.42
CA ILE A 154 21.33 -9.20 -2.43
C ILE A 154 19.81 -8.94 -2.37
N ILE A 155 18.99 -9.99 -2.20
CA ILE A 155 17.54 -9.88 -2.11
C ILE A 155 17.10 -9.06 -0.90
N THR A 156 17.91 -9.04 0.18
CA THR A 156 17.69 -8.18 1.35
C THR A 156 17.56 -6.71 0.96
N GLY A 157 18.24 -6.26 -0.11
CA GLY A 157 18.07 -4.93 -0.67
C GLY A 157 16.61 -4.62 -1.03
N PHE A 158 15.88 -5.56 -1.63
CA PHE A 158 14.46 -5.37 -1.98
C PHE A 158 13.59 -5.13 -0.73
N SER A 159 13.78 -5.93 0.32
CA SER A 159 13.08 -5.74 1.58
C SER A 159 13.45 -4.42 2.26
N LEU A 160 14.73 -4.02 2.23
CA LEU A 160 15.18 -2.73 2.75
C LEU A 160 14.52 -1.56 2.02
N GLY A 161 14.34 -1.68 0.69
CA GLY A 161 13.61 -0.68 -0.11
C GLY A 161 12.16 -0.54 0.33
N ALA A 162 11.46 -1.67 0.48
CA ALA A 162 10.10 -1.70 0.99
C ALA A 162 9.99 -1.10 2.39
N SER A 163 10.89 -1.50 3.31
CA SER A 163 10.94 -1.04 4.70
C SER A 163 11.20 0.46 4.80
N SER A 164 12.07 0.99 3.95
CA SER A 164 12.36 2.43 3.91
C SER A 164 11.14 3.25 3.54
N ILE A 165 10.37 2.84 2.54
CA ILE A 165 9.13 3.52 2.15
C ILE A 165 8.09 3.38 3.25
N ALA A 166 7.90 2.18 3.81
CA ALA A 166 6.94 1.91 4.87
C ALA A 166 7.18 2.78 6.11
N LEU A 167 8.44 2.92 6.53
CA LEU A 167 8.79 3.75 7.67
C LEU A 167 8.31 5.20 7.50
N PHE A 168 8.63 5.82 6.36
CA PHE A 168 8.26 7.23 6.13
C PHE A 168 6.76 7.38 5.88
N ALA A 169 6.14 6.51 5.09
CA ALA A 169 4.71 6.55 4.82
C ALA A 169 3.89 6.38 6.11
N ARG A 170 4.28 5.46 6.97
CA ARG A 170 3.60 5.21 8.25
C ARG A 170 3.78 6.35 9.24
N VAL A 171 5.00 6.86 9.40
CA VAL A 171 5.27 7.99 10.31
C VAL A 171 4.65 9.28 9.80
N GLY A 172 4.85 9.60 8.52
CA GLY A 172 4.29 10.81 7.89
C GLY A 172 2.78 10.78 7.86
N GLY A 173 2.18 9.65 7.45
CA GLY A 173 0.74 9.43 7.45
C GLY A 173 0.15 9.54 8.85
N GLY A 174 0.74 8.88 9.84
CA GLY A 174 0.27 8.92 11.22
C GLY A 174 0.33 10.31 11.85
N ILE A 175 1.39 11.09 11.57
CA ILE A 175 1.48 12.50 12.02
C ILE A 175 0.39 13.34 11.37
N TYR A 176 0.18 13.20 10.06
CA TYR A 176 -0.86 13.93 9.34
C TYR A 176 -2.25 13.59 9.88
N THR A 177 -2.58 12.31 10.01
CA THR A 177 -3.87 11.83 10.52
C THR A 177 -4.17 12.41 11.90
N LYS A 178 -3.22 12.31 12.83
CA LYS A 178 -3.42 12.83 14.18
C LYS A 178 -3.49 14.36 14.23
N ALA A 179 -2.76 15.06 13.40
CA ALA A 179 -2.85 16.52 13.31
C ALA A 179 -4.21 16.97 12.75
N ALA A 180 -4.74 16.25 11.75
CA ALA A 180 -6.04 16.56 11.16
C ALA A 180 -7.20 16.24 12.13
N ASP A 181 -7.22 15.05 12.72
CA ASP A 181 -8.20 14.57 13.71
C ASP A 181 -8.27 15.54 14.92
N VAL A 182 -7.16 15.75 15.60
CA VAL A 182 -7.12 16.66 16.76
C VAL A 182 -7.47 18.11 16.37
N GLY A 183 -7.00 18.57 15.21
CA GLY A 183 -7.31 19.90 14.69
C GLY A 183 -8.80 20.09 14.41
N ALA A 184 -9.43 19.09 13.76
CA ALA A 184 -10.87 19.08 13.47
C ALA A 184 -11.70 19.10 14.77
N ASP A 185 -11.28 18.32 15.75
CA ASP A 185 -11.93 18.22 17.06
C ASP A 185 -11.82 19.54 17.86
N LEU A 186 -10.66 20.17 17.89
CA LEU A 186 -10.47 21.45 18.58
C LEU A 186 -11.34 22.54 17.97
N VAL A 187 -11.37 22.67 16.65
CA VAL A 187 -12.18 23.67 15.97
C VAL A 187 -13.69 23.38 16.15
N GLY A 188 -14.10 22.12 15.96
CA GLY A 188 -15.51 21.73 16.01
C GLY A 188 -16.04 21.68 17.44
N LYS A 189 -15.51 20.77 18.24
CA LYS A 189 -16.05 20.47 19.57
C LYS A 189 -15.75 21.55 20.59
N VAL A 190 -14.51 22.12 20.58
CA VAL A 190 -14.09 23.06 21.63
C VAL A 190 -14.43 24.50 21.26
N GLU A 191 -14.06 24.98 20.08
CA GLU A 191 -14.27 26.37 19.67
C GLU A 191 -15.69 26.63 19.21
N ALA A 192 -16.23 25.80 18.31
CA ALA A 192 -17.55 26.02 17.72
C ALA A 192 -18.71 25.37 18.50
N GLY A 193 -18.43 24.43 19.41
CA GLY A 193 -19.45 23.71 20.20
C GLY A 193 -20.40 22.89 19.34
N ILE A 194 -19.95 22.39 18.19
CA ILE A 194 -20.73 21.55 17.27
C ILE A 194 -20.33 20.07 17.42
N PRO A 195 -21.22 19.12 17.06
CA PRO A 195 -20.92 17.70 17.10
C PRO A 195 -19.71 17.33 16.27
N GLU A 196 -19.11 16.16 16.56
CA GLU A 196 -18.10 15.51 15.73
C GLU A 196 -18.64 15.29 14.32
N ASP A 197 -17.79 15.41 13.33
CA ASP A 197 -18.12 15.27 11.89
C ASP A 197 -19.22 16.21 11.37
N ASP A 198 -19.51 17.30 12.09
CA ASP A 198 -20.54 18.25 11.65
C ASP A 198 -20.15 18.89 10.31
N PRO A 199 -21.03 18.87 9.28
CA PRO A 199 -20.72 19.38 7.94
C PRO A 199 -20.42 20.90 7.89
N ARG A 200 -20.66 21.63 8.97
CA ARG A 200 -20.29 23.04 9.11
C ARG A 200 -18.79 23.22 9.43
N ASN A 201 -18.12 22.18 9.93
CA ASN A 201 -16.70 22.23 10.22
C ASN A 201 -15.88 21.83 8.95
N PRO A 202 -15.21 22.77 8.29
CA PRO A 202 -14.42 22.44 7.09
C PRO A 202 -13.22 21.54 7.38
N ALA A 203 -12.78 21.44 8.62
CA ALA A 203 -11.67 20.59 9.04
C ALA A 203 -12.02 19.08 8.95
N VAL A 204 -13.30 18.71 8.90
CA VAL A 204 -13.73 17.31 8.66
C VAL A 204 -13.23 16.77 7.32
N ILE A 205 -13.06 17.61 6.30
CA ILE A 205 -12.44 17.16 5.03
C ILE A 205 -10.97 16.78 5.25
N ALA A 206 -10.22 17.58 6.02
CA ALA A 206 -8.82 17.29 6.33
C ALA A 206 -8.68 16.03 7.17
N ASP A 207 -9.60 15.79 8.09
CA ASP A 207 -9.70 14.59 8.91
C ASP A 207 -9.92 13.34 8.03
N ASN A 208 -10.92 13.37 7.17
CA ASN A 208 -11.15 12.30 6.19
C ASN A 208 -9.96 12.08 5.23
N VAL A 209 -9.21 13.11 4.86
CA VAL A 209 -7.94 12.97 4.13
C VAL A 209 -6.93 12.22 5.00
N GLY A 210 -6.85 12.57 6.28
CA GLY A 210 -5.97 11.94 7.27
C GLY A 210 -6.20 10.45 7.37
N ASP A 211 -7.44 10.01 7.50
CA ASP A 211 -7.80 8.58 7.55
C ASP A 211 -7.31 7.82 6.31
N ASN A 212 -7.53 8.37 5.12
CA ASN A 212 -7.02 7.74 3.90
C ASN A 212 -5.48 7.72 3.86
N VAL A 213 -4.82 8.77 4.32
CA VAL A 213 -3.35 8.87 4.35
C VAL A 213 -2.76 7.88 5.36
N GLY A 214 -3.30 7.82 6.57
CA GLY A 214 -2.82 6.92 7.64
C GLY A 214 -3.13 5.46 7.35
N ASP A 215 -4.40 5.16 7.08
CA ASP A 215 -4.87 3.78 7.04
C ASP A 215 -4.68 3.12 5.66
N VAL A 216 -4.63 3.88 4.58
CA VAL A 216 -4.40 3.29 3.26
C VAL A 216 -2.94 3.44 2.82
N ALA A 217 -2.39 4.65 2.76
CA ALA A 217 -1.01 4.82 2.30
C ALA A 217 -0.01 4.31 3.35
N GLY A 218 -0.14 4.76 4.60
CA GLY A 218 0.78 4.40 5.68
C GLY A 218 0.72 2.92 6.03
N MET A 219 -0.47 2.42 6.38
CA MET A 219 -0.65 1.02 6.76
C MET A 219 -0.46 0.08 5.57
N GLY A 220 -0.85 0.47 4.37
CA GLY A 220 -0.65 -0.35 3.18
C GLY A 220 0.81 -0.57 2.83
N ALA A 221 1.65 0.47 2.96
CA ALA A 221 3.10 0.34 2.80
C ALA A 221 3.73 -0.56 3.89
N ASP A 222 3.24 -0.46 5.12
CA ASP A 222 3.65 -1.30 6.25
C ASP A 222 3.29 -2.79 6.02
N LEU A 223 2.09 -3.06 5.50
CA LEU A 223 1.68 -4.42 5.13
C LEU A 223 2.52 -4.98 3.98
N PHE A 224 2.88 -4.15 2.99
CA PHE A 224 3.78 -4.56 1.92
C PHE A 224 5.17 -4.94 2.45
N GLU A 225 5.74 -4.10 3.30
CA GLU A 225 7.04 -4.35 3.95
C GLU A 225 7.00 -5.64 4.77
N SER A 226 5.98 -5.80 5.62
CA SER A 226 5.83 -6.96 6.49
C SER A 226 5.67 -8.26 5.69
N TYR A 227 4.90 -8.24 4.60
CA TYR A 227 4.74 -9.39 3.72
C TYR A 227 6.05 -9.76 3.02
N VAL A 228 6.75 -8.77 2.46
CA VAL A 228 8.05 -8.95 1.80
C VAL A 228 9.10 -9.45 2.80
N GLY A 229 9.14 -8.87 4.00
CA GLY A 229 10.05 -9.27 5.07
C GLY A 229 9.81 -10.71 5.54
N ALA A 230 8.55 -11.12 5.67
CA ALA A 230 8.19 -12.49 6.01
C ALA A 230 8.64 -13.48 4.91
N LEU A 231 8.39 -13.15 3.64
CA LEU A 231 8.84 -13.99 2.52
C LEU A 231 10.36 -14.12 2.49
N LEU A 232 11.08 -13.01 2.63
CA LEU A 232 12.55 -13.02 2.66
C LEU A 232 13.07 -13.86 3.83
N SER A 233 12.47 -13.75 5.01
CA SER A 233 12.86 -14.51 6.18
C SER A 233 12.69 -16.02 5.96
N VAL A 234 11.55 -16.43 5.39
CA VAL A 234 11.28 -17.83 5.05
C VAL A 234 12.26 -18.35 4.00
N ILE A 235 12.56 -17.55 2.96
CA ILE A 235 13.54 -17.93 1.93
C ILE A 235 14.92 -18.09 2.55
N THR A 236 15.38 -17.11 3.34
CA THR A 236 16.72 -17.13 3.93
C THR A 236 16.91 -18.30 4.88
N LEU A 237 15.95 -18.53 5.79
CA LEU A 237 15.98 -19.68 6.70
C LEU A 237 15.81 -21.00 5.97
N GLY A 238 14.97 -21.02 4.94
CA GLY A 238 14.72 -22.18 4.10
C GLY A 238 15.99 -22.64 3.37
N VAL A 239 16.75 -21.70 2.80
CA VAL A 239 18.04 -21.99 2.14
C VAL A 239 19.01 -22.64 3.13
N VAL A 240 19.13 -22.08 4.34
CA VAL A 240 20.05 -22.58 5.37
C VAL A 240 19.65 -23.97 5.86
N ALA A 241 18.36 -24.24 6.03
CA ALA A 241 17.87 -25.49 6.60
C ALA A 241 17.71 -26.63 5.56
N TYR A 242 17.28 -26.31 4.33
CA TYR A 242 16.84 -27.29 3.33
C TYR A 242 17.34 -26.98 1.92
N GLY A 243 18.23 -26.01 1.75
CA GLY A 243 18.69 -25.57 0.42
C GLY A 243 17.56 -25.05 -0.45
N ASP A 244 17.63 -25.37 -1.75
CA ASP A 244 16.61 -24.93 -2.75
C ASP A 244 15.19 -25.39 -2.45
N ASP A 245 15.01 -26.53 -1.78
CA ASP A 245 13.68 -27.05 -1.45
C ASP A 245 13.01 -26.22 -0.35
N GLY A 246 13.77 -25.63 0.54
CA GLY A 246 13.26 -24.68 1.54
C GLY A 246 12.71 -23.41 0.89
N VAL A 247 13.37 -22.88 -0.14
CA VAL A 247 12.88 -21.74 -0.93
C VAL A 247 11.57 -22.08 -1.65
N LYS A 248 11.56 -23.22 -2.33
CA LYS A 248 10.35 -23.71 -3.03
C LYS A 248 9.17 -23.86 -2.09
N PHE A 249 9.39 -24.42 -0.92
CA PHE A 249 8.35 -24.59 0.09
C PHE A 249 7.80 -23.25 0.56
N GLY A 250 8.67 -22.30 0.91
CA GLY A 250 8.25 -20.97 1.37
C GLY A 250 7.44 -20.19 0.34
N LEU A 251 7.91 -20.18 -0.91
CA LEU A 251 7.18 -19.53 -2.01
C LEU A 251 5.87 -20.24 -2.35
N LEU A 252 5.81 -21.56 -2.22
CA LEU A 252 4.58 -22.32 -2.41
C LEU A 252 3.52 -21.98 -1.37
N VAL A 253 3.90 -21.93 -0.09
CA VAL A 253 2.96 -21.59 1.00
C VAL A 253 2.38 -20.18 0.74
N ALA A 254 3.22 -19.22 0.39
CA ALA A 254 2.76 -17.87 0.05
C ALA A 254 1.85 -17.85 -1.18
N THR A 255 2.19 -18.66 -2.20
CA THR A 255 1.41 -18.77 -3.45
C THR A 255 0.02 -19.34 -3.24
N VAL A 256 -0.10 -20.33 -2.36
CA VAL A 256 -1.39 -20.95 -2.01
C VAL A 256 -2.23 -20.03 -1.11
N GLY A 257 -1.58 -19.13 -0.36
CA GLY A 257 -2.25 -18.15 0.50
C GLY A 257 -2.87 -16.95 -0.25
N ILE A 258 -2.53 -16.76 -1.54
CA ILE A 258 -3.08 -15.72 -2.43
C ILE A 258 -4.34 -16.21 -3.13
#